data_83280458475d4b5d2f176bcca57111d3
#
_entry.id   83280458475d4b5d2f176bcca57111d3
#
_cell.length_a   1.000
_cell.length_b   1.000
_cell.length_c   1.000
_cell.angle_alpha   90.00
_cell.angle_beta   90.00
_cell.angle_gamma   90.00
#
_symmetry.space_group_name_H-M   'P 1'
#
loop_
_entity.id
_entity.type
_entity.pdbx_description
1 polymer ?
#
loop_
_entity_poly.entity_id
_entity_poly.type
_entity_poly.pdbx_seq_one_letter_code
_entity_poly.pdbx_strand_id
1 'polypeptide(L)'
;MLYKSADLPYNEAGVAKWLTDEGKEHVKVIRDQLAALPSFDKESIEHVIHSYVESLGVKFKMVAQPVRVAITGVIGGPGLPEFMLAIGKDETLARMDRGLTL
;
A
#
# COMPACT_ATOMS: atom_id res chain seq x y z
N MET A 1 1.23 7.74 -17.19
CA MET A 1 -0.16 8.06 -16.79
C MET A 1 -0.57 7.23 -15.59
N LEU A 2 -1.23 7.86 -14.62
CA LEU A 2 -1.71 7.15 -13.44
C LEU A 2 -3.16 6.70 -13.65
N TYR A 3 -3.44 5.47 -13.31
CA TYR A 3 -4.80 4.94 -13.39
C TYR A 3 -5.62 5.38 -12.16
N LYS A 4 -6.93 5.52 -12.33
CA LYS A 4 -7.83 5.68 -11.21
C LYS A 4 -8.01 4.32 -10.54
N SER A 5 -8.42 4.31 -9.27
CA SER A 5 -8.56 3.07 -8.50
C SER A 5 -9.46 2.04 -9.20
N ALA A 6 -10.54 2.47 -9.83
CA ALA A 6 -11.47 1.58 -10.53
C ALA A 6 -10.88 0.96 -11.80
N ASP A 7 -9.86 1.61 -12.38
CA ASP A 7 -9.27 1.21 -13.67
C ASP A 7 -7.90 0.54 -13.52
N LEU A 8 -7.39 0.44 -12.30
CA LEU A 8 -6.05 -0.08 -12.05
C LEU A 8 -5.96 -1.56 -12.45
N PRO A 9 -5.07 -1.91 -13.40
CA PRO A 9 -4.90 -3.32 -13.79
C PRO A 9 -4.00 -4.05 -12.81
N TYR A 10 -4.58 -4.93 -12.01
CA TYR A 10 -3.82 -5.70 -11.03
C TYR A 10 -3.15 -6.92 -11.68
N ASN A 11 -1.87 -7.14 -11.35
CA ASN A 11 -1.15 -8.34 -11.76
C ASN A 11 -1.67 -9.52 -10.94
N GLU A 12 -2.24 -10.53 -11.61
CA GLU A 12 -2.84 -11.68 -10.93
C GLU A 12 -1.85 -12.44 -10.06
N ALA A 13 -0.62 -12.62 -10.53
CA ALA A 13 0.40 -13.32 -9.75
C ALA A 13 0.78 -12.54 -8.49
N GLY A 14 0.87 -11.22 -8.60
CA GLY A 14 1.14 -10.36 -7.45
C GLY A 14 0.01 -10.39 -6.44
N VAL A 15 -1.23 -10.33 -6.91
CA VAL A 15 -2.41 -10.42 -6.04
C VAL A 15 -2.43 -11.77 -5.32
N ALA A 16 -2.24 -12.87 -6.05
CA ALA A 16 -2.27 -14.21 -5.46
C ALA A 16 -1.17 -14.41 -4.42
N LYS A 17 0.01 -13.83 -4.65
CA LYS A 17 1.14 -13.99 -3.75
C LYS A 17 1.09 -13.06 -2.53
N TRP A 18 0.68 -11.81 -2.73
CA TRP A 18 0.83 -10.78 -1.70
C TRP A 18 -0.48 -10.29 -1.08
N LEU A 19 -1.59 -10.29 -1.83
CA LEU A 19 -2.90 -9.90 -1.29
C LEU A 19 -3.68 -11.11 -0.76
N THR A 20 -3.00 -11.93 0.03
CA THR A 20 -3.56 -12.99 0.83
C THR A 20 -4.33 -12.37 2.02
N ASP A 21 -4.97 -13.21 2.84
CA ASP A 21 -5.66 -12.70 4.04
C ASP A 21 -4.71 -11.93 4.93
N GLU A 22 -3.49 -12.43 5.12
CA GLU A 22 -2.45 -11.75 5.90
C GLU A 22 -2.01 -10.45 5.25
N GLY A 23 -1.76 -10.48 3.92
CA GLY A 23 -1.38 -9.29 3.17
C GLY A 23 -2.44 -8.21 3.20
N LYS A 24 -3.71 -8.59 3.08
CA LYS A 24 -4.83 -7.65 3.18
C LYS A 24 -4.92 -7.04 4.57
N GLU A 25 -4.64 -7.82 5.62
CA GLU A 25 -4.59 -7.29 6.98
C GLU A 25 -3.55 -6.19 7.11
N HIS A 26 -2.35 -6.41 6.54
CA HIS A 26 -1.30 -5.40 6.53
C HIS A 26 -1.74 -4.15 5.77
N VAL A 27 -2.35 -4.31 4.61
CA VAL A 27 -2.85 -3.19 3.81
C VAL A 27 -3.88 -2.39 4.59
N LYS A 28 -4.81 -3.07 5.27
CA LYS A 28 -5.86 -2.42 6.06
C LYS A 28 -5.27 -1.58 7.19
N VAL A 29 -4.32 -2.13 7.94
CA VAL A 29 -3.70 -1.41 9.06
C VAL A 29 -2.95 -0.18 8.55
N ILE A 30 -2.14 -0.33 7.51
CA ILE A 30 -1.40 0.79 6.93
C ILE A 30 -2.37 1.84 6.38
N ARG A 31 -3.42 1.41 5.69
CA ARG A 31 -4.44 2.30 5.16
C ARG A 31 -5.07 3.15 6.26
N ASP A 32 -5.47 2.52 7.36
CA ASP A 32 -6.10 3.24 8.47
C ASP A 32 -5.14 4.24 9.12
N GLN A 33 -3.87 3.87 9.27
CA GLN A 33 -2.87 4.76 9.83
C GLN A 33 -2.56 5.94 8.90
N LEU A 34 -2.49 5.70 7.59
CA LEU A 34 -2.29 6.78 6.62
C LEU A 34 -3.47 7.74 6.61
N ALA A 35 -4.69 7.22 6.72
CA ALA A 35 -5.90 8.05 6.77
C ALA A 35 -5.89 8.97 7.97
N ALA A 36 -5.30 8.55 9.08
CA ALA A 36 -5.24 9.32 10.32
C ALA A 36 -4.09 10.33 10.36
N LEU A 37 -3.18 10.33 9.37
CA LEU A 37 -2.04 11.25 9.37
C LEU A 37 -2.49 12.71 9.23
N PRO A 38 -1.96 13.61 10.08
CA PRO A 38 -2.24 15.04 9.93
C PRO A 38 -1.56 15.65 8.72
N SER A 39 -0.45 15.08 8.27
CA SER A 39 0.27 15.50 7.06
C SER A 39 0.62 14.26 6.25
N PHE A 40 0.40 14.34 4.93
CA PHE A 40 0.72 13.25 4.03
C PHE A 40 2.02 13.57 3.30
N ASP A 41 3.14 13.22 3.92
CA ASP A 41 4.48 13.46 3.37
C ASP A 41 5.33 12.20 3.46
N LYS A 42 6.48 12.22 2.80
CA LYS A 42 7.38 11.07 2.72
C LYS A 42 7.77 10.54 4.10
N GLU A 43 8.16 11.44 4.99
CA GLU A 43 8.63 11.08 6.32
C GLU A 43 7.53 10.41 7.14
N SER A 44 6.33 10.98 7.13
CA SER A 44 5.19 10.41 7.84
C SER A 44 4.79 9.05 7.29
N ILE A 45 4.78 8.89 5.98
CA ILE A 45 4.46 7.61 5.34
C ILE A 45 5.49 6.55 5.73
N GLU A 46 6.77 6.87 5.64
CA GLU A 46 7.84 5.95 6.03
C GLU A 46 7.72 5.55 7.48
N HIS A 47 7.42 6.51 8.36
CA HIS A 47 7.27 6.23 9.79
C HIS A 47 6.14 5.23 10.05
N VAL A 48 5.00 5.40 9.39
CA VAL A 48 3.86 4.48 9.52
C VAL A 48 4.27 3.07 9.14
N ILE A 49 4.89 2.90 7.98
CA ILE A 49 5.25 1.58 7.47
C ILE A 49 6.32 0.92 8.36
N HIS A 50 7.38 1.65 8.68
CA HIS A 50 8.48 1.11 9.48
C HIS A 50 8.05 0.77 10.91
N SER A 51 7.23 1.61 11.53
CA SER A 51 6.71 1.34 12.88
C SER A 51 5.87 0.08 12.90
N TYR A 52 5.04 -0.11 11.90
CA TYR A 52 4.21 -1.31 11.80
C TYR A 52 5.07 -2.57 11.61
N VAL A 53 6.05 -2.51 10.70
CA VAL A 53 6.98 -3.61 10.45
C VAL A 53 7.72 -4.00 11.74
N GLU A 54 8.22 -3.02 12.48
CA GLU A 54 8.92 -3.27 13.74
C GLU A 54 8.01 -3.91 14.78
N SER A 55 6.77 -3.46 14.85
CA SER A 55 5.81 -3.99 15.83
C SER A 55 5.48 -5.46 15.57
N LEU A 56 5.51 -5.87 14.31
CA LEU A 56 5.22 -7.27 13.93
C LEU A 56 6.45 -8.16 13.98
N GLY A 57 7.66 -7.59 13.92
CA GLY A 57 8.89 -8.37 13.87
C GLY A 57 9.07 -9.15 12.57
N VAL A 58 8.47 -8.67 11.48
CA VAL A 58 8.58 -9.30 10.15
C VAL A 58 9.52 -8.50 9.25
N LYS A 59 9.86 -9.07 8.09
CA LYS A 59 10.67 -8.34 7.12
C LYS A 59 9.86 -7.25 6.47
N PHE A 60 10.52 -6.14 6.12
CA PHE A 60 9.88 -5.00 5.49
C PHE A 60 9.04 -5.39 4.27
N LYS A 61 9.56 -6.27 3.40
CA LYS A 61 8.87 -6.67 2.18
C LYS A 61 7.54 -7.38 2.44
N MET A 62 7.40 -8.01 3.60
CA MET A 62 6.15 -8.72 3.94
C MET A 62 4.97 -7.77 4.11
N VAL A 63 5.26 -6.52 4.42
CA VAL A 63 4.24 -5.46 4.51
C VAL A 63 4.25 -4.60 3.25
N ALA A 64 5.44 -4.25 2.76
CA ALA A 64 5.58 -3.34 1.62
C ALA A 64 5.01 -3.92 0.32
N GLN A 65 5.22 -5.20 0.06
CA GLN A 65 4.74 -5.80 -1.20
C GLN A 65 3.20 -5.86 -1.30
N PRO A 66 2.47 -6.29 -0.26
CA PRO A 66 1.01 -6.20 -0.32
C PRO A 66 0.50 -4.79 -0.57
N VAL A 67 1.09 -3.79 0.10
CA VAL A 67 0.73 -2.39 -0.09
C VAL A 67 1.04 -1.96 -1.53
N ARG A 68 2.21 -2.32 -2.03
CA ARG A 68 2.63 -2.00 -3.40
C ARG A 68 1.67 -2.58 -4.43
N VAL A 69 1.30 -3.85 -4.29
CA VAL A 69 0.34 -4.47 -5.21
C VAL A 69 -0.99 -3.74 -5.16
N ALA A 70 -1.46 -3.39 -3.96
CA ALA A 70 -2.73 -2.68 -3.80
C ALA A 70 -2.74 -1.33 -4.52
N ILE A 71 -1.65 -0.57 -4.44
CA ILE A 71 -1.62 0.79 -5.00
C ILE A 71 -1.05 0.89 -6.41
N THR A 72 -0.20 -0.07 -6.84
CA THR A 72 0.39 -0.05 -8.19
C THR A 72 -0.12 -1.15 -9.10
N GLY A 73 -0.65 -2.22 -8.52
CA GLY A 73 -1.10 -3.40 -9.28
C GLY A 73 0.03 -4.36 -9.61
N VAL A 74 1.28 -4.02 -9.32
CA VAL A 74 2.46 -4.83 -9.64
C VAL A 74 3.40 -4.93 -8.44
N ILE A 75 4.35 -5.87 -8.50
CA ILE A 75 5.27 -6.11 -7.38
C ILE A 75 6.57 -5.33 -7.47
N GLY A 76 6.77 -4.54 -8.51
CA GLY A 76 7.96 -3.71 -8.68
C GLY A 76 7.59 -2.26 -8.90
N GLY A 77 8.60 -1.41 -9.06
CA GLY A 77 8.38 -0.01 -9.38
C GLY A 77 9.03 0.95 -8.38
N PRO A 78 8.60 2.22 -8.37
CA PRO A 78 9.19 3.24 -7.51
C PRO A 78 8.94 2.96 -6.03
N GLY A 79 9.64 3.69 -5.17
CA GLY A 79 9.45 3.58 -3.73
C GLY A 79 8.03 3.92 -3.32
N LEU A 80 7.53 3.26 -2.26
CA LEU A 80 6.16 3.45 -1.82
C LEU A 80 5.83 4.90 -1.45
N PRO A 81 6.64 5.58 -0.60
CA PRO A 81 6.30 6.97 -0.25
C PRO A 81 6.26 7.87 -1.46
N GLU A 82 7.22 7.74 -2.37
CA GLU A 82 7.28 8.55 -3.58
C GLU A 82 6.05 8.33 -4.47
N PHE A 83 5.65 7.08 -4.65
CA PHE A 83 4.48 6.76 -5.46
C PHE A 83 3.21 7.28 -4.82
N MET A 84 3.05 7.10 -3.51
CA MET A 84 1.88 7.58 -2.77
C MET A 84 1.75 9.10 -2.87
N LEU A 85 2.87 9.82 -2.78
CA LEU A 85 2.86 11.28 -2.92
C LEU A 85 2.51 11.70 -4.33
N ALA A 86 2.94 10.95 -5.33
CA ALA A 86 2.65 11.24 -6.73
C ALA A 86 1.15 11.13 -7.05
N ILE A 87 0.47 10.15 -6.48
CA ILE A 87 -0.97 9.95 -6.71
C ILE A 87 -1.85 10.67 -5.69
N GLY A 88 -1.29 11.06 -4.55
CA GLY A 88 -1.99 11.77 -3.50
C GLY A 88 -2.66 10.86 -2.49
N LYS A 89 -3.04 11.43 -1.35
CA LYS A 89 -3.63 10.68 -0.24
C LYS A 89 -4.94 9.99 -0.62
N ASP A 90 -5.86 10.72 -1.22
CA ASP A 90 -7.19 10.19 -1.55
C ASP A 90 -7.10 9.01 -2.51
N GLU A 91 -6.29 9.14 -3.55
CA GLU A 91 -6.11 8.05 -4.53
C GLU A 91 -5.37 6.87 -3.90
N THR A 92 -4.39 7.13 -3.04
CA THR A 92 -3.68 6.08 -2.31
C THR A 92 -4.66 5.24 -1.49
N LEU A 93 -5.52 5.91 -0.71
CA LEU A 93 -6.49 5.22 0.14
C LEU A 93 -7.53 4.46 -0.70
N ALA A 94 -7.98 5.05 -1.80
CA ALA A 94 -8.94 4.40 -2.69
C ALA A 94 -8.37 3.13 -3.30
N ARG A 95 -7.11 3.15 -3.72
CA ARG A 95 -6.44 1.97 -4.28
C ARG A 95 -6.23 0.89 -3.24
N MET A 96 -5.88 1.27 -2.00
CA MET A 96 -5.76 0.31 -0.91
C MET A 96 -7.10 -0.35 -0.61
N ASP A 97 -8.18 0.43 -0.57
CA ASP A 97 -9.53 -0.12 -0.38
C ASP A 97 -9.90 -1.08 -1.52
N ARG A 98 -9.55 -0.73 -2.74
CA ARG A 98 -9.78 -1.61 -3.90
C ARG A 98 -9.03 -2.93 -3.74
N GLY A 99 -7.78 -2.87 -3.31
CA GLY A 99 -6.96 -4.07 -3.06
C GLY A 99 -7.58 -4.98 -2.02
N LEU A 100 -8.25 -4.41 -1.02
CA LEU A 100 -8.90 -5.19 0.04
C LEU A 100 -10.11 -5.98 -0.46
N THR A 101 -10.66 -5.63 -1.62
CA THR A 101 -11.83 -6.32 -2.19
C THR A 101 -11.46 -7.40 -3.20
N LEU A 102 -10.19 -7.59 -3.50
CA LEU A 102 -9.73 -8.55 -4.50
C LEU A 102 -9.70 -10.00 -4.01
#